data_1a173de3103302950865bafea8b3bb78
#
_entry.id   1a173de3103302950865bafea8b3bb78
#
_cell.length_a   1.000
_cell.length_b   1.000
_cell.length_c   1.000
_cell.angle_alpha   90.00
_cell.angle_beta   90.00
_cell.angle_gamma   90.00
#
_symmetry.space_group_name_H-M   'P 1'
#
loop_
_entity.id
_entity.type
_entity.pdbx_description
1 polymer ?
#
loop_
_entity_poly.entity_id
_entity_poly.type
_entity_poly.pdbx_seq_one_letter_code
_entity_poly.pdbx_strand_id
1 'polypeptide(L)'
;PFFTKVISNIESSAAEKGFKLLLCNSKEQPEKEQDYLDMCMSNRVAGIVLCSKYVQTREFRKMNIPVVNLERGEDDDTISVQCDNYQGGKLAAEHLIACGCKNLLHFGGVAGKDMPADRRADGFSDVCKRAGIPYRILVSDRLLYGSMHYEDFIRRALQEFPDVDGIFASSDLIASQVIQVGAQMGKRVPEDIQLVGF
;
A
#
# COMPACT_ATOMS: atom_id res chain seq x y z
N PRO A 1 8.00 -2.02 -7.57
CA PRO A 1 7.91 -1.01 -8.61
C PRO A 1 7.66 0.39 -8.07
N PHE A 2 6.64 0.63 -7.20
CA PHE A 2 6.31 1.96 -6.68
C PHE A 2 7.49 2.58 -5.91
N PHE A 3 7.94 1.98 -4.82
CA PHE A 3 9.05 2.51 -4.03
C PHE A 3 10.37 2.62 -4.80
N THR A 4 10.62 1.73 -5.77
CA THR A 4 11.79 1.83 -6.65
C THR A 4 11.78 3.12 -7.45
N LYS A 5 10.64 3.49 -8.04
CA LYS A 5 10.49 4.77 -8.75
C LYS A 5 10.60 5.97 -7.82
N VAL A 6 9.97 5.90 -6.66
CA VAL A 6 10.03 6.98 -5.65
C VAL A 6 11.48 7.22 -5.21
N ILE A 7 12.21 6.17 -4.85
CA ILE A 7 13.62 6.27 -4.44
C ILE A 7 14.47 6.85 -5.56
N SER A 8 14.30 6.39 -6.80
CA SER A 8 15.05 6.92 -7.95
C SER A 8 14.79 8.41 -8.16
N ASN A 9 13.53 8.86 -8.05
CA ASN A 9 13.21 10.28 -8.21
C ASN A 9 13.73 11.13 -7.05
N ILE A 10 13.67 10.62 -5.82
CA ILE A 10 14.25 11.29 -4.65
C ILE A 10 15.77 11.44 -4.83
N GLU A 11 16.46 10.39 -5.28
CA GLU A 11 17.89 10.41 -5.52
C GLU A 11 18.26 11.46 -6.57
N SER A 12 17.57 11.46 -7.73
CA SER A 12 17.83 12.42 -8.79
C SER A 12 17.60 13.87 -8.32
N SER A 13 16.49 14.12 -7.62
CA SER A 13 16.18 15.47 -7.09
C SER A 13 17.16 15.92 -6.01
N ALA A 14 17.66 14.98 -5.19
CA ALA A 14 18.68 15.25 -4.19
C ALA A 14 20.03 15.59 -4.85
N ALA A 15 20.42 14.82 -5.87
CA ALA A 15 21.65 15.02 -6.62
C ALA A 15 21.70 16.40 -7.30
N GLU A 16 20.59 16.84 -7.92
CA GLU A 16 20.47 18.19 -8.50
C GLU A 16 20.69 19.31 -7.49
N LYS A 17 20.39 19.06 -6.22
CA LYS A 17 20.58 20.01 -5.11
C LYS A 17 21.91 19.81 -4.36
N GLY A 18 22.78 18.93 -4.85
CA GLY A 18 24.11 18.67 -4.27
C GLY A 18 24.08 17.69 -3.08
N PHE A 19 22.97 17.02 -2.80
CA PHE A 19 22.87 16.01 -1.77
C PHE A 19 23.20 14.62 -2.30
N LYS A 20 23.55 13.71 -1.39
CA LYS A 20 23.68 12.28 -1.66
C LYS A 20 22.61 11.52 -0.90
N LEU A 21 22.00 10.53 -1.54
CA LEU A 21 21.04 9.65 -0.90
C LEU A 21 21.75 8.46 -0.24
N LEU A 22 21.44 8.23 1.04
CA LEU A 22 21.79 7.02 1.74
C LEU A 22 20.51 6.21 1.98
N LEU A 23 20.45 5.01 1.43
CA LEU A 23 19.29 4.11 1.60
C LEU A 23 19.52 3.14 2.74
N CYS A 24 18.68 3.21 3.77
CA CYS A 24 18.68 2.31 4.93
C CYS A 24 17.45 1.40 4.86
N ASN A 25 17.67 0.09 4.89
CA ASN A 25 16.58 -0.90 4.87
C ASN A 25 16.55 -1.69 6.17
N SER A 26 15.67 -1.32 7.08
CA SER A 26 15.49 -1.97 8.38
C SER A 26 14.81 -3.34 8.30
N LYS A 27 14.15 -3.66 7.17
CA LYS A 27 13.32 -4.88 7.03
C LYS A 27 12.30 -5.04 8.17
N GLU A 28 11.72 -3.95 8.61
CA GLU A 28 10.78 -3.90 9.74
C GLU A 28 11.38 -4.38 11.10
N GLN A 29 12.68 -4.23 11.29
CA GLN A 29 13.36 -4.60 12.54
C GLN A 29 13.65 -3.33 13.36
N PRO A 30 13.01 -3.17 14.55
CA PRO A 30 13.15 -1.96 15.36
C PRO A 30 14.60 -1.65 15.78
N GLU A 31 15.37 -2.69 16.07
CA GLU A 31 16.77 -2.55 16.48
C GLU A 31 17.62 -1.93 15.37
N LYS A 32 17.42 -2.36 14.13
CA LYS A 32 18.10 -1.77 12.97
C LYS A 32 17.70 -0.33 12.71
N GLU A 33 16.46 0.01 13.00
CA GLU A 33 16.02 1.40 12.86
C GLU A 33 16.75 2.30 13.85
N GLN A 34 16.95 1.84 15.09
CA GLN A 34 17.71 2.57 16.07
C GLN A 34 19.18 2.73 15.65
N ASP A 35 19.83 1.66 15.16
CA ASP A 35 21.20 1.72 14.63
C ASP A 35 21.34 2.74 13.49
N TYR A 36 20.34 2.79 12.60
CA TYR A 36 20.34 3.77 11.50
C TYR A 36 20.11 5.20 11.99
N LEU A 37 19.33 5.40 13.05
CA LEU A 37 19.19 6.71 13.70
C LEU A 37 20.52 7.21 14.24
N ASP A 38 21.21 6.36 15.00
CA ASP A 38 22.50 6.68 15.61
C ASP A 38 23.56 6.97 14.53
N MET A 39 23.51 6.21 13.43
CA MET A 39 24.33 6.48 12.25
C MET A 39 24.00 7.83 11.60
N CYS A 40 22.71 8.16 11.42
CA CYS A 40 22.29 9.45 10.87
C CYS A 40 22.77 10.62 11.72
N MET A 41 22.70 10.49 13.04
CA MET A 41 23.22 11.50 13.98
C MET A 41 24.74 11.67 13.84
N SER A 42 25.47 10.56 13.87
CA SER A 42 26.94 10.54 13.82
C SER A 42 27.46 11.13 12.50
N ASN A 43 26.76 10.89 11.40
CA ASN A 43 27.14 11.39 10.08
C ASN A 43 26.53 12.77 9.75
N ARG A 44 25.78 13.40 10.66
CA ARG A 44 25.18 14.73 10.48
C ARG A 44 24.39 14.83 9.17
N VAL A 45 23.49 13.88 8.91
CA VAL A 45 22.66 13.91 7.70
C VAL A 45 21.85 15.20 7.63
N ALA A 46 21.64 15.73 6.43
CA ALA A 46 20.92 16.98 6.21
C ALA A 46 19.40 16.86 6.41
N GLY A 47 18.85 15.64 6.29
CA GLY A 47 17.44 15.34 6.49
C GLY A 47 17.14 13.86 6.30
N ILE A 48 15.94 13.45 6.67
CA ILE A 48 15.49 12.05 6.61
C ILE A 48 14.16 11.95 5.90
N VAL A 49 14.03 11.03 4.94
CA VAL A 49 12.76 10.57 4.39
C VAL A 49 12.41 9.26 5.07
N LEU A 50 11.35 9.25 5.85
CA LEU A 50 11.00 8.14 6.72
C LEU A 50 9.78 7.38 6.15
N CYS A 51 9.97 6.10 5.81
CA CYS A 51 8.91 5.20 5.32
C CYS A 51 8.49 4.17 6.38
N SER A 52 9.31 3.97 7.43
CA SER A 52 9.05 3.00 8.49
C SER A 52 8.09 3.53 9.55
N LYS A 53 7.33 2.62 10.20
CA LYS A 53 6.39 2.96 11.29
C LYS A 53 6.94 2.73 12.70
N TYR A 54 8.08 2.09 12.86
CA TYR A 54 8.57 1.69 14.19
C TYR A 54 9.20 2.84 14.96
N VAL A 55 10.00 3.68 14.29
CA VAL A 55 10.58 4.86 14.93
C VAL A 55 9.57 5.98 15.00
N GLN A 56 9.42 6.57 16.18
CA GLN A 56 8.55 7.73 16.36
C GLN A 56 9.25 9.00 15.87
N THR A 57 8.55 9.81 15.10
CA THR A 57 9.05 11.09 14.56
C THR A 57 9.58 12.03 15.62
N ARG A 58 9.06 11.98 16.85
CA ARG A 58 9.56 12.75 17.99
C ARG A 58 11.03 12.50 18.33
N GLU A 59 11.57 11.31 18.04
CA GLU A 59 13.00 11.01 18.29
C GLU A 59 13.90 11.84 17.36
N PHE A 60 13.48 12.00 16.10
CA PHE A 60 14.20 12.84 15.13
C PHE A 60 14.16 14.33 15.47
N ARG A 61 13.09 14.82 16.10
CA ARG A 61 12.99 16.22 16.55
C ARG A 61 14.02 16.57 17.59
N LYS A 62 14.28 15.66 18.53
CA LYS A 62 15.34 15.85 19.53
C LYS A 62 16.70 16.08 18.89
N MET A 63 16.88 15.60 17.66
CA MET A 63 18.11 15.67 16.90
C MET A 63 18.23 16.93 16.03
N ASN A 64 17.17 17.74 15.94
CA ASN A 64 17.12 18.91 15.07
C ASN A 64 17.35 18.59 13.58
N ILE A 65 16.99 17.37 13.13
CA ILE A 65 17.11 16.90 11.75
C ILE A 65 15.73 17.01 11.10
N PRO A 66 15.58 17.67 9.94
CA PRO A 66 14.34 17.70 9.18
C PRO A 66 13.90 16.30 8.78
N VAL A 67 12.61 15.98 8.97
CA VAL A 67 12.01 14.69 8.61
C VAL A 67 10.82 14.90 7.71
N VAL A 68 10.70 14.09 6.66
CA VAL A 68 9.53 13.96 5.82
C VAL A 68 9.01 12.52 5.93
N ASN A 69 7.76 12.37 6.30
CA ASN A 69 7.08 11.06 6.28
C ASN A 69 6.60 10.74 4.86
N LEU A 70 6.85 9.51 4.40
CA LEU A 70 6.39 9.02 3.10
C LEU A 70 5.55 7.76 3.29
N GLU A 71 4.26 7.81 2.88
CA GLU A 71 3.29 6.70 2.99
C GLU A 71 3.19 6.09 4.41
N ARG A 72 3.36 6.93 5.43
CA ARG A 72 3.46 6.50 6.81
C ARG A 72 2.25 6.84 7.68
N GLY A 73 1.45 7.80 7.26
CA GLY A 73 0.37 8.41 8.02
C GLY A 73 0.69 9.83 8.46
N GLU A 74 -0.32 10.48 8.97
CA GLU A 74 -0.19 11.84 9.49
C GLU A 74 0.46 11.81 10.88
N ASP A 75 1.36 12.74 11.09
CA ASP A 75 1.95 13.07 12.38
C ASP A 75 1.90 14.60 12.43
N ASP A 76 1.20 15.14 13.40
CA ASP A 76 0.80 16.58 13.50
C ASP A 76 1.96 17.57 13.34
N ASP A 77 3.17 17.10 13.42
CA ASP A 77 4.35 17.95 13.47
C ASP A 77 5.38 17.67 12.37
N THR A 78 5.09 16.80 11.41
CA THR A 78 6.01 16.49 10.29
C THR A 78 5.30 16.63 8.95
N ILE A 79 6.09 16.99 7.93
CA ILE A 79 5.59 16.97 6.55
C ILE A 79 5.34 15.51 6.17
N SER A 80 4.10 15.20 5.79
CA SER A 80 3.72 13.89 5.27
C SER A 80 3.41 13.97 3.79
N VAL A 81 3.97 13.04 3.02
CA VAL A 81 3.69 12.84 1.60
C VAL A 81 3.05 11.46 1.43
N GLN A 82 1.84 11.42 0.92
CA GLN A 82 1.09 10.18 0.74
C GLN A 82 0.15 10.27 -0.45
N CYS A 83 -0.22 9.11 -1.01
CA CYS A 83 -1.27 9.05 -2.02
C CYS A 83 -2.63 9.38 -1.40
N ASP A 84 -3.55 9.93 -2.20
CA ASP A 84 -4.96 10.00 -1.78
C ASP A 84 -5.59 8.61 -1.87
N ASN A 85 -5.30 7.81 -0.86
CA ASN A 85 -5.71 6.41 -0.79
C ASN A 85 -7.24 6.26 -0.74
N TYR A 86 -7.93 7.17 -0.04
CA TYR A 86 -9.40 7.15 0.03
C TYR A 86 -10.00 7.41 -1.35
N GLN A 87 -9.53 8.43 -2.05
CA GLN A 87 -10.00 8.76 -3.39
C GLN A 87 -9.68 7.63 -4.39
N GLY A 88 -8.50 7.00 -4.25
CA GLY A 88 -8.14 5.84 -5.07
C GLY A 88 -9.12 4.67 -4.90
N GLY A 89 -9.50 4.35 -3.67
CA GLY A 89 -10.52 3.32 -3.38
C GLY A 89 -11.88 3.67 -3.95
N LYS A 90 -12.30 4.95 -3.85
CA LYS A 90 -13.54 5.43 -4.48
C LYS A 90 -13.53 5.23 -5.99
N LEU A 91 -12.49 5.73 -6.65
CA LEU A 91 -12.37 5.64 -8.11
C LEU A 91 -12.39 4.18 -8.60
N ALA A 92 -11.74 3.27 -7.87
CA ALA A 92 -11.75 1.85 -8.20
C ALA A 92 -13.16 1.25 -8.12
N ALA A 93 -13.90 1.53 -7.04
CA ALA A 93 -15.28 1.05 -6.89
C ALA A 93 -16.22 1.67 -7.94
N GLU A 94 -16.14 2.98 -8.15
CA GLU A 94 -16.94 3.70 -9.15
C GLU A 94 -16.71 3.12 -10.56
N HIS A 95 -15.44 2.82 -10.90
CA HIS A 95 -15.10 2.21 -12.19
C HIS A 95 -15.68 0.81 -12.34
N LEU A 96 -15.50 -0.07 -11.34
CA LEU A 96 -16.04 -1.43 -11.39
C LEU A 96 -17.57 -1.43 -11.53
N ILE A 97 -18.26 -0.55 -10.80
CA ILE A 97 -19.71 -0.40 -10.89
C ILE A 97 -20.11 0.13 -12.28
N ALA A 98 -19.39 1.08 -12.83
CA ALA A 98 -19.62 1.60 -14.18
C ALA A 98 -19.41 0.54 -15.28
N CYS A 99 -18.49 -0.42 -15.03
CA CYS A 99 -18.32 -1.61 -15.89
C CYS A 99 -19.45 -2.65 -15.74
N GLY A 100 -20.43 -2.43 -14.84
CA GLY A 100 -21.59 -3.29 -14.65
C GLY A 100 -21.40 -4.39 -13.61
N CYS A 101 -20.31 -4.37 -12.83
CA CYS A 101 -20.08 -5.34 -11.75
C CYS A 101 -21.15 -5.21 -10.66
N LYS A 102 -21.56 -6.37 -10.12
CA LYS A 102 -22.64 -6.48 -9.14
C LYS A 102 -22.21 -7.10 -7.82
N ASN A 103 -21.07 -7.78 -7.77
CA ASN A 103 -20.53 -8.44 -6.60
C ASN A 103 -19.04 -8.12 -6.49
N LEU A 104 -18.70 -7.20 -5.60
CA LEU A 104 -17.35 -6.65 -5.55
C LEU A 104 -16.52 -7.26 -4.41
N LEU A 105 -15.23 -7.45 -4.69
CA LEU A 105 -14.25 -7.91 -3.73
C LEU A 105 -13.06 -6.95 -3.70
N HIS A 106 -12.62 -6.57 -2.50
CA HIS A 106 -11.38 -5.83 -2.31
C HIS A 106 -10.35 -6.69 -1.58
N PHE A 107 -9.19 -6.90 -2.21
CA PHE A 107 -8.02 -7.42 -1.52
C PHE A 107 -7.26 -6.24 -0.91
N GLY A 108 -7.45 -6.06 0.41
CA GLY A 108 -6.88 -4.96 1.18
C GLY A 108 -5.45 -5.21 1.65
N GLY A 109 -5.02 -4.38 2.59
CA GLY A 109 -3.68 -4.43 3.19
C GLY A 109 -3.50 -5.53 4.24
N VAL A 110 -2.89 -5.19 5.37
CA VAL A 110 -2.55 -6.11 6.46
C VAL A 110 -3.47 -5.88 7.66
N ALA A 111 -4.07 -6.95 8.16
CA ALA A 111 -4.89 -6.86 9.37
C ALA A 111 -4.08 -6.30 10.57
N GLY A 112 -4.71 -5.38 11.32
CA GLY A 112 -4.16 -4.83 12.56
C GLY A 112 -3.02 -3.81 12.39
N LYS A 113 -2.74 -3.35 11.19
CA LYS A 113 -1.88 -2.18 10.92
C LYS A 113 -2.74 -1.02 10.45
N ASP A 114 -2.63 0.12 11.12
CA ASP A 114 -3.22 1.37 10.66
C ASP A 114 -2.26 2.03 9.65
N MET A 115 -2.46 1.72 8.37
CA MET A 115 -1.65 2.22 7.26
C MET A 115 -2.46 3.21 6.43
N PRO A 116 -1.83 4.27 5.86
CA PRO A 116 -2.52 5.15 4.91
C PRO A 116 -3.21 4.39 3.78
N ALA A 117 -2.60 3.29 3.33
CA ALA A 117 -3.15 2.41 2.31
C ALA A 117 -4.49 1.75 2.68
N ASP A 118 -4.79 1.60 3.98
CA ASP A 118 -6.06 0.98 4.44
C ASP A 118 -7.26 1.87 4.10
N ARG A 119 -7.05 3.18 3.96
CA ARG A 119 -8.09 4.11 3.50
C ARG A 119 -8.62 3.82 2.08
N ARG A 120 -7.93 2.98 1.29
CA ARG A 120 -8.47 2.45 0.03
C ARG A 120 -9.73 1.63 0.28
N ALA A 121 -9.72 0.81 1.32
CA ALA A 121 -10.89 0.02 1.73
C ALA A 121 -12.06 0.90 2.17
N ASP A 122 -11.79 2.01 2.87
CA ASP A 122 -12.83 2.95 3.29
C ASP A 122 -13.51 3.59 2.07
N GLY A 123 -12.73 4.16 1.16
CA GLY A 123 -13.25 4.77 -0.07
C GLY A 123 -14.03 3.78 -0.93
N PHE A 124 -13.53 2.57 -1.09
CA PHE A 124 -14.20 1.49 -1.80
C PHE A 124 -15.54 1.12 -1.16
N SER A 125 -15.56 0.89 0.16
CA SER A 125 -16.76 0.49 0.90
C SER A 125 -17.83 1.57 0.89
N ASP A 126 -17.46 2.85 0.97
CA ASP A 126 -18.41 3.96 0.97
C ASP A 126 -19.14 4.10 -0.37
N VAL A 127 -18.45 3.85 -1.49
CA VAL A 127 -19.08 3.83 -2.81
C VAL A 127 -20.02 2.63 -2.93
N CYS A 128 -19.57 1.42 -2.55
CA CYS A 128 -20.39 0.22 -2.62
C CYS A 128 -21.67 0.36 -1.77
N LYS A 129 -21.55 0.87 -0.53
CA LYS A 129 -22.70 1.13 0.36
C LYS A 129 -23.70 2.09 -0.28
N ARG A 130 -23.22 3.22 -0.81
CA ARG A 130 -24.10 4.23 -1.46
C ARG A 130 -24.81 3.69 -2.69
N ALA A 131 -24.13 2.83 -3.45
CA ALA A 131 -24.68 2.21 -4.65
C ALA A 131 -25.56 0.98 -4.37
N GLY A 132 -25.60 0.49 -3.13
CA GLY A 132 -26.30 -0.74 -2.76
C GLY A 132 -25.68 -2.00 -3.36
N ILE A 133 -24.40 -1.98 -3.70
CA ILE A 133 -23.68 -3.10 -4.33
C ILE A 133 -23.08 -3.99 -3.21
N PRO A 134 -23.34 -5.31 -3.23
CA PRO A 134 -22.68 -6.26 -2.35
C PRO A 134 -21.16 -6.23 -2.52
N TYR A 135 -20.45 -6.20 -1.40
CA TYR A 135 -18.99 -6.21 -1.43
C TYR A 135 -18.39 -6.96 -0.24
N ARG A 136 -17.13 -7.36 -0.38
CA ARG A 136 -16.32 -7.93 0.70
C ARG A 136 -14.94 -7.26 0.67
N ILE A 137 -14.34 -7.15 1.86
CA ILE A 137 -12.95 -6.71 2.05
C ILE A 137 -12.20 -7.86 2.71
N LEU A 138 -11.18 -8.36 2.05
CA LEU A 138 -10.30 -9.40 2.58
C LEU A 138 -8.93 -8.79 2.82
N VAL A 139 -8.40 -8.98 4.02
CA VAL A 139 -7.09 -8.49 4.42
C VAL A 139 -6.13 -9.64 4.67
N SER A 140 -4.87 -9.46 4.34
CA SER A 140 -3.82 -10.45 4.59
C SER A 140 -3.35 -10.40 6.05
N ASP A 141 -2.76 -11.49 6.54
CA ASP A 141 -1.98 -11.46 7.77
C ASP A 141 -0.54 -10.96 7.50
N ARG A 142 0.25 -10.81 8.57
CA ARG A 142 1.64 -10.31 8.45
C ARG A 142 2.57 -11.26 7.69
N LEU A 143 2.37 -12.58 7.83
CA LEU A 143 3.21 -13.59 7.18
C LEU A 143 2.94 -13.59 5.68
N LEU A 144 1.67 -13.58 5.30
CA LEU A 144 1.24 -13.51 3.91
C LEU A 144 1.74 -12.23 3.24
N TYR A 145 1.58 -11.09 3.91
CA TYR A 145 2.08 -9.81 3.41
C TYR A 145 3.60 -9.81 3.24
N GLY A 146 4.34 -10.37 4.19
CA GLY A 146 5.81 -10.47 4.13
C GLY A 146 6.31 -11.43 3.04
N SER A 147 5.55 -12.48 2.73
CA SER A 147 5.90 -13.43 1.68
C SER A 147 5.69 -12.88 0.27
N MET A 148 4.75 -11.94 0.10
CA MET A 148 4.29 -11.43 -1.20
C MET A 148 3.70 -12.51 -2.13
N HIS A 149 3.32 -13.69 -1.61
CA HIS A 149 2.72 -14.81 -2.32
C HIS A 149 1.25 -14.97 -1.90
N TYR A 150 0.35 -14.40 -2.69
CA TYR A 150 -1.09 -14.32 -2.36
C TYR A 150 -1.94 -15.38 -3.07
N GLU A 151 -1.34 -16.29 -3.85
CA GLU A 151 -2.04 -17.20 -4.76
C GLU A 151 -3.06 -18.08 -4.02
N ASP A 152 -2.68 -18.68 -2.90
CA ASP A 152 -3.59 -19.52 -2.11
C ASP A 152 -4.69 -18.71 -1.41
N PHE A 153 -4.37 -17.49 -0.99
CA PHE A 153 -5.35 -16.57 -0.40
C PHE A 153 -6.39 -16.14 -1.45
N ILE A 154 -5.94 -15.78 -2.65
CA ILE A 154 -6.81 -15.43 -3.79
C ILE A 154 -7.66 -16.62 -4.20
N ARG A 155 -7.07 -17.82 -4.32
CA ARG A 155 -7.78 -19.05 -4.69
C ARG A 155 -8.91 -19.37 -3.73
N ARG A 156 -8.65 -19.30 -2.42
CA ARG A 156 -9.68 -19.50 -1.39
C ARG A 156 -10.78 -18.44 -1.50
N ALA A 157 -10.44 -17.19 -1.69
CA ALA A 157 -11.42 -16.12 -1.86
C ALA A 157 -12.33 -16.34 -3.07
N LEU A 158 -11.77 -16.73 -4.23
CA LEU A 158 -12.56 -17.00 -5.44
C LEU A 158 -13.41 -18.27 -5.33
N GLN A 159 -13.04 -19.23 -4.47
CA GLN A 159 -13.86 -20.40 -4.15
C GLN A 159 -15.00 -20.05 -3.19
N GLU A 160 -14.72 -19.22 -2.19
CA GLU A 160 -15.71 -18.79 -1.18
C GLU A 160 -16.74 -17.82 -1.78
N PHE A 161 -16.32 -16.98 -2.73
CA PHE A 161 -17.16 -15.98 -3.40
C PHE A 161 -17.22 -16.23 -4.92
N PRO A 162 -17.86 -17.31 -5.37
CA PRO A 162 -17.84 -17.72 -6.79
C PRO A 162 -18.51 -16.72 -7.72
N ASP A 163 -19.45 -15.92 -7.21
CA ASP A 163 -20.24 -14.93 -7.95
C ASP A 163 -19.54 -13.56 -8.06
N VAL A 164 -18.30 -13.43 -7.56
CA VAL A 164 -17.56 -12.17 -7.69
C VAL A 164 -17.27 -11.88 -9.16
N ASP A 165 -17.61 -10.67 -9.60
CA ASP A 165 -17.47 -10.18 -10.97
C ASP A 165 -16.59 -8.92 -11.06
N GLY A 166 -16.27 -8.29 -9.92
CA GLY A 166 -15.38 -7.14 -9.86
C GLY A 166 -14.39 -7.22 -8.68
N ILE A 167 -13.11 -7.02 -8.95
CA ILE A 167 -12.05 -7.08 -7.93
C ILE A 167 -11.25 -5.78 -7.93
N PHE A 168 -11.09 -5.19 -6.75
CA PHE A 168 -10.11 -4.16 -6.48
C PHE A 168 -8.93 -4.74 -5.68
N ALA A 169 -7.76 -4.77 -6.27
CA ALA A 169 -6.52 -5.19 -5.60
C ALA A 169 -5.76 -3.97 -5.07
N SER A 170 -5.37 -3.99 -3.80
CA SER A 170 -4.65 -2.89 -3.16
C SER A 170 -3.23 -2.67 -3.71
N SER A 171 -2.75 -3.53 -4.59
CA SER A 171 -1.50 -3.35 -5.33
C SER A 171 -1.51 -4.11 -6.65
N ASP A 172 -0.72 -3.64 -7.62
CA ASP A 172 -0.53 -4.32 -8.91
C ASP A 172 0.05 -5.74 -8.74
N LEU A 173 0.82 -5.99 -7.68
CA LEU A 173 1.32 -7.33 -7.37
C LEU A 173 0.16 -8.30 -7.09
N ILE A 174 -0.79 -7.90 -6.24
CA ILE A 174 -1.98 -8.72 -5.97
C ILE A 174 -2.81 -8.85 -7.25
N ALA A 175 -2.99 -7.77 -8.00
CA ALA A 175 -3.73 -7.80 -9.27
C ALA A 175 -3.13 -8.81 -10.26
N SER A 176 -1.81 -8.84 -10.42
CA SER A 176 -1.14 -9.81 -11.30
C SER A 176 -1.37 -11.25 -10.86
N GLN A 177 -1.38 -11.52 -9.55
CA GLN A 177 -1.66 -12.85 -9.02
C GLN A 177 -3.15 -13.23 -9.14
N VAL A 178 -4.07 -12.25 -9.07
CA VAL A 178 -5.49 -12.48 -9.38
C VAL A 178 -5.66 -12.96 -10.81
N ILE A 179 -4.97 -12.34 -11.78
CA ILE A 179 -5.01 -12.77 -13.19
C ILE A 179 -4.49 -14.20 -13.32
N GLN A 180 -3.36 -14.51 -12.70
CA GLN A 180 -2.74 -15.83 -12.76
C GLN A 180 -3.64 -16.92 -12.15
N VAL A 181 -4.14 -16.70 -10.93
CA VAL A 181 -5.02 -17.65 -10.23
C VAL A 181 -6.36 -17.79 -10.93
N GLY A 182 -6.93 -16.67 -11.41
CA GLY A 182 -8.17 -16.68 -12.20
C GLY A 182 -8.05 -17.58 -13.42
N ALA A 183 -6.97 -17.43 -14.21
CA ALA A 183 -6.72 -18.26 -15.38
C ALA A 183 -6.60 -19.75 -15.01
N GLN A 184 -5.92 -20.10 -13.92
CA GLN A 184 -5.84 -21.48 -13.41
C GLN A 184 -7.20 -22.06 -12.99
N MET A 185 -8.14 -21.20 -12.60
CA MET A 185 -9.49 -21.58 -12.21
C MET A 185 -10.50 -21.48 -13.38
N GLY A 186 -10.04 -21.19 -14.61
CA GLY A 186 -10.87 -21.05 -15.79
C GLY A 186 -11.65 -19.74 -15.86
N LYS A 187 -11.31 -18.75 -15.04
CA LYS A 187 -11.89 -17.40 -15.08
C LYS A 187 -11.01 -16.46 -15.92
N ARG A 188 -11.65 -15.68 -16.77
CA ARG A 188 -10.96 -14.71 -17.66
C ARG A 188 -11.07 -13.30 -17.07
N VAL A 189 -10.01 -12.56 -17.25
CA VAL A 189 -9.97 -11.13 -16.92
C VAL A 189 -9.72 -10.38 -18.24
N PRO A 190 -10.59 -9.47 -18.67
CA PRO A 190 -11.70 -8.86 -17.90
C PRO A 190 -13.08 -9.51 -18.07
N GLU A 191 -13.24 -10.57 -18.89
CA GLU A 191 -14.55 -11.05 -19.34
C GLU A 191 -15.43 -11.63 -18.22
N ASP A 192 -14.83 -12.42 -17.31
CA ASP A 192 -15.55 -13.05 -16.21
C ASP A 192 -15.36 -12.29 -14.89
N ILE A 193 -14.23 -11.58 -14.73
CA ILE A 193 -13.89 -10.75 -13.57
C ILE A 193 -13.25 -9.45 -14.08
N GLN A 194 -13.86 -8.31 -13.78
CA GLN A 194 -13.24 -7.00 -13.97
C GLN A 194 -12.23 -6.77 -12.84
N LEU A 195 -11.05 -6.23 -13.16
CA LEU A 195 -9.97 -6.07 -12.18
C LEU A 195 -9.37 -4.67 -12.24
N VAL A 196 -9.23 -4.06 -11.07
CA VAL A 196 -8.51 -2.80 -10.87
C VAL A 196 -7.36 -3.04 -9.90
N GLY A 197 -6.14 -2.65 -10.27
CA GLY A 197 -4.97 -2.55 -9.39
C GLY A 197 -4.72 -1.10 -8.95
N PHE A 198 -3.96 -0.94 -7.85
CA PHE A 198 -3.54 0.37 -7.36
C PHE A 198 -2.03 0.54 -7.48
#